data_28cb326b5b06941fd4c7d24b50563e4d
#
_entry.id   28cb326b5b06941fd4c7d24b50563e4d
#
_cell.length_a   1.000
_cell.length_b   1.000
_cell.length_c   1.000
_cell.angle_alpha   90.00
_cell.angle_beta   90.00
_cell.angle_gamma   90.00
#
_symmetry.space_group_name_H-M   'P 1'
#
loop_
_entity.id
_entity.type
_entity.pdbx_description
1 polymer ?
#
loop_
_entity_poly.entity_id
_entity_poly.type
_entity_poly.pdbx_seq_one_letter_code
_entity_poly.pdbx_strand_id
1 'polypeptide(L)'
;LGRDTDHRRALYRNLVTSLFEYERIETTEAKAKEIRGIAERMISLGKEGNLAARRRAASYLTSPKMVSKLFGDIAPRFAKRPGGYTRLIKTRLRIGDGARMAVVELVVQGQPAKSTKTEKPKEGPETSP
;
A
#
# COMPACT_ATOMS: atom_id res chain seq x y z
N LEU A 1 -0.76 -19.42 18.42
CA LEU A 1 -0.95 -19.35 17.01
C LEU A 1 -2.08 -18.42 16.65
N GLY A 2 -3.21 -18.55 17.31
CA GLY A 2 -4.30 -17.62 17.06
C GLY A 2 -3.91 -16.20 17.34
N ARG A 3 -3.11 -16.03 18.38
CA ARG A 3 -2.65 -14.71 18.75
C ARG A 3 -1.74 -14.13 17.68
N ASP A 4 -0.88 -14.96 17.09
CA ASP A 4 0.01 -14.49 16.03
C ASP A 4 -0.79 -14.09 14.81
N THR A 5 -1.86 -14.81 14.50
CA THR A 5 -2.71 -14.47 13.38
C THR A 5 -3.43 -13.14 13.61
N ASP A 6 -3.90 -12.92 14.84
CA ASP A 6 -4.57 -11.68 15.17
C ASP A 6 -3.61 -10.51 15.11
N HIS A 7 -2.38 -10.70 15.61
CA HIS A 7 -1.38 -9.66 15.53
C HIS A 7 -1.04 -9.33 14.09
N ARG A 8 -0.96 -10.34 13.23
CA ARG A 8 -0.64 -10.13 11.83
C ARG A 8 -1.75 -9.34 11.15
N ARG A 9 -3.01 -9.68 11.44
CA ARG A 9 -4.12 -8.93 10.87
C ARG A 9 -4.07 -7.48 11.28
N ALA A 10 -3.86 -7.24 12.57
CA ALA A 10 -3.80 -5.87 13.07
C ALA A 10 -2.66 -5.10 12.43
N LEU A 11 -1.50 -5.75 12.29
CA LEU A 11 -0.35 -5.12 11.68
C LEU A 11 -0.65 -4.75 10.23
N TYR A 12 -1.23 -5.67 9.47
CA TYR A 12 -1.51 -5.41 8.06
C TYR A 12 -2.53 -4.30 7.89
N ARG A 13 -3.56 -4.28 8.73
CA ARG A 13 -4.56 -3.20 8.66
C ARG A 13 -3.92 -1.85 8.90
N ASN A 14 -3.04 -1.79 9.88
CA ASN A 14 -2.34 -0.54 10.18
C ASN A 14 -1.39 -0.14 9.05
N LEU A 15 -0.70 -1.11 8.46
CA LEU A 15 0.21 -0.81 7.37
C LEU A 15 -0.52 -0.32 6.13
N VAL A 16 -1.65 -0.93 5.81
CA VAL A 16 -2.44 -0.49 4.66
C VAL A 16 -2.99 0.92 4.90
N THR A 17 -3.45 1.18 6.12
CA THR A 17 -3.94 2.50 6.47
C THR A 17 -2.81 3.53 6.33
N SER A 18 -1.61 3.20 6.79
CA SER A 18 -0.46 4.08 6.65
C SER A 18 -0.07 4.28 5.19
N LEU A 19 -0.19 3.23 4.39
CA LEU A 19 0.11 3.36 2.97
C LEU A 19 -0.81 4.40 2.33
N PHE A 20 -2.09 4.40 2.67
CA PHE A 20 -3.00 5.39 2.10
C PHE A 20 -2.71 6.79 2.66
N GLU A 21 -2.25 6.85 3.90
CA GLU A 21 -1.96 8.15 4.49
C GLU A 21 -0.72 8.79 3.89
N TYR A 22 0.36 8.04 3.82
CA TYR A 22 1.64 8.58 3.35
C TYR A 22 1.93 8.25 1.89
N GLU A 23 1.13 7.37 1.32
CA GLU A 23 1.22 6.92 -0.07
C GLU A 23 2.50 6.15 -0.38
N ARG A 24 3.28 5.84 0.63
CA ARG A 24 4.50 5.10 0.48
C ARG A 24 4.94 4.60 1.84
N ILE A 25 5.26 3.33 1.96
CA ILE A 25 5.79 2.79 3.22
C ILE A 25 6.90 1.80 2.91
N GLU A 26 7.80 1.62 3.87
CA GLU A 26 8.84 0.62 3.74
C GLU A 26 8.62 -0.44 4.81
N THR A 27 8.71 -1.70 4.44
CA THR A 27 8.56 -2.80 5.37
C THR A 27 9.33 -3.98 4.82
N THR A 28 9.24 -5.14 5.45
CA THR A 28 9.94 -6.31 4.93
C THR A 28 9.28 -6.72 3.63
N GLU A 29 10.06 -7.35 2.76
CA GLU A 29 9.58 -7.74 1.43
C GLU A 29 8.35 -8.63 1.52
N ALA A 30 8.33 -9.58 2.45
CA ALA A 30 7.20 -10.49 2.58
C ALA A 30 5.92 -9.74 2.94
N LYS A 31 6.01 -8.80 3.90
CA LYS A 31 4.85 -8.01 4.29
C LYS A 31 4.45 -7.07 3.18
N ALA A 32 5.43 -6.51 2.47
CA ALA A 32 5.14 -5.59 1.38
C ALA A 32 4.30 -6.25 0.30
N LYS A 33 4.61 -7.50 -0.04
CA LYS A 33 3.84 -8.20 -1.05
C LYS A 33 2.40 -8.43 -0.62
N GLU A 34 2.22 -8.79 0.65
CA GLU A 34 0.89 -9.01 1.17
C GLU A 34 0.09 -7.72 1.20
N ILE A 35 0.70 -6.65 1.67
CA ILE A 35 0.06 -5.36 1.78
C ILE A 35 -0.30 -4.81 0.42
N ARG A 36 0.55 -5.03 -0.56
CA ARG A 36 0.27 -4.58 -1.92
C ARG A 36 -1.04 -5.18 -2.41
N GLY A 37 -1.22 -6.49 -2.22
CA GLY A 37 -2.45 -7.16 -2.66
C GLY A 37 -3.69 -6.60 -1.96
N ILE A 38 -3.57 -6.33 -0.66
CA ILE A 38 -4.69 -5.80 0.10
C ILE A 38 -5.01 -4.38 -0.36
N ALA A 39 -3.99 -3.56 -0.56
CA ALA A 39 -4.20 -2.18 -1.00
C ALA A 39 -4.86 -2.13 -2.37
N GLU A 40 -4.46 -3.03 -3.27
CA GLU A 40 -5.06 -3.09 -4.59
C GLU A 40 -6.55 -3.38 -4.48
N ARG A 41 -6.92 -4.30 -3.60
CA ARG A 41 -8.33 -4.62 -3.40
C ARG A 41 -9.10 -3.45 -2.79
N MET A 42 -8.47 -2.71 -1.88
CA MET A 42 -9.11 -1.54 -1.28
C MET A 42 -9.36 -0.46 -2.33
N ILE A 43 -8.40 -0.24 -3.22
CA ILE A 43 -8.56 0.76 -4.26
C ILE A 43 -9.68 0.33 -5.22
N SER A 44 -9.77 -0.96 -5.51
CA SER A 44 -10.87 -1.45 -6.34
C SER A 44 -12.22 -1.19 -5.68
N LEU A 45 -12.33 -1.38 -4.37
CA LEU A 45 -13.55 -1.04 -3.65
C LEU A 45 -13.84 0.46 -3.76
N GLY A 46 -12.81 1.28 -3.66
CA GLY A 46 -12.97 2.72 -3.79
C GLY A 46 -13.50 3.09 -5.16
N LYS A 47 -13.08 2.35 -6.19
CA LYS A 47 -13.54 2.62 -7.54
C LYS A 47 -14.99 2.20 -7.73
N GLU A 48 -15.45 1.17 -7.00
CA GLU A 48 -16.86 0.80 -7.07
C GLU A 48 -17.69 1.91 -6.46
N GLY A 49 -17.24 2.47 -5.37
CA GLY A 49 -17.82 3.67 -4.81
C GLY A 49 -19.20 3.55 -4.19
N ASN A 50 -19.79 2.36 -4.15
CA ASN A 50 -21.14 2.26 -3.58
C ASN A 50 -21.07 2.09 -2.06
N LEU A 51 -22.19 2.08 -1.41
CA LEU A 51 -22.27 2.03 0.04
C LEU A 51 -21.69 0.74 0.58
N ALA A 52 -21.95 -0.39 -0.09
CA ALA A 52 -21.43 -1.66 0.36
C ALA A 52 -19.91 -1.68 0.31
N ALA A 53 -19.33 -1.14 -0.75
CA ALA A 53 -17.87 -1.07 -0.88
C ALA A 53 -17.29 -0.19 0.21
N ARG A 54 -17.94 0.93 0.48
CA ARG A 54 -17.46 1.86 1.51
C ARG A 54 -17.51 1.20 2.88
N ARG A 55 -18.54 0.43 3.16
CA ARG A 55 -18.64 -0.27 4.44
C ARG A 55 -17.56 -1.31 4.59
N ARG A 56 -17.23 -2.03 3.52
CA ARG A 56 -16.16 -3.01 3.57
C ARG A 56 -14.82 -2.34 3.84
N ALA A 57 -14.55 -1.24 3.17
CA ALA A 57 -13.30 -0.53 3.39
C ALA A 57 -13.23 0.00 4.81
N ALA A 58 -14.35 0.54 5.31
CA ALA A 58 -14.39 1.09 6.66
C ALA A 58 -14.18 0.02 7.71
N SER A 59 -14.59 -1.22 7.44
CA SER A 59 -14.40 -2.29 8.39
C SER A 59 -12.95 -2.75 8.43
N TYR A 60 -12.17 -2.45 7.42
CA TYR A 60 -10.78 -2.87 7.37
C TYR A 60 -9.80 -1.77 7.79
N LEU A 61 -9.97 -0.57 7.26
CA LEU A 61 -9.04 0.51 7.55
C LEU A 61 -9.25 1.01 8.98
N THR A 62 -8.15 1.39 9.62
CA THR A 62 -8.20 1.76 11.02
C THR A 62 -8.48 3.23 11.25
N SER A 63 -8.67 4.00 10.20
CA SER A 63 -8.92 5.43 10.32
C SER A 63 -10.04 5.87 9.40
N PRO A 64 -11.09 6.50 9.92
CA PRO A 64 -12.16 7.01 9.06
C PRO A 64 -11.67 8.06 8.07
N LYS A 65 -10.61 8.83 8.45
CA LYS A 65 -10.04 9.77 7.55
C LYS A 65 -9.49 9.10 6.33
N MET A 66 -8.88 7.92 6.49
CA MET A 66 -8.31 7.21 5.34
C MET A 66 -9.39 6.58 4.48
N VAL A 67 -10.55 6.23 5.06
CA VAL A 67 -11.67 5.78 4.25
C VAL A 67 -12.12 6.93 3.34
N SER A 68 -12.24 8.12 3.90
CA SER A 68 -12.63 9.28 3.11
C SER A 68 -11.60 9.59 2.04
N LYS A 69 -10.33 9.50 2.38
CA LYS A 69 -9.27 9.76 1.42
C LYS A 69 -9.30 8.73 0.30
N LEU A 70 -9.53 7.47 0.65
CA LEU A 70 -9.57 6.40 -0.35
C LEU A 70 -10.66 6.67 -1.38
N PHE A 71 -11.86 6.98 -0.92
CA PHE A 71 -12.99 7.15 -1.83
C PHE A 71 -13.00 8.51 -2.51
N GLY A 72 -12.49 9.54 -1.84
CA GLY A 72 -12.55 10.88 -2.38
C GLY A 72 -11.33 11.35 -3.15
N ASP A 73 -10.20 10.68 -2.94
CA ASP A 73 -8.95 11.14 -3.56
C ASP A 73 -8.23 9.99 -4.27
N ILE A 74 -7.92 8.93 -3.57
CA ILE A 74 -7.07 7.89 -4.13
C ILE A 74 -7.76 7.13 -5.27
N ALA A 75 -8.94 6.61 -5.02
CA ALA A 75 -9.63 5.83 -6.04
C ALA A 75 -9.91 6.64 -7.31
N PRO A 76 -10.34 7.91 -7.20
CA PRO A 76 -10.55 8.69 -8.42
C PRO A 76 -9.30 8.88 -9.26
N ARG A 77 -8.12 8.90 -8.62
CA ARG A 77 -6.89 9.02 -9.40
C ARG A 77 -6.70 7.86 -10.35
N PHE A 78 -7.22 6.69 -9.97
CA PHE A 78 -7.03 5.49 -10.75
C PHE A 78 -8.27 5.08 -11.53
N ALA A 79 -9.21 5.99 -11.69
CA ALA A 79 -10.48 5.66 -12.32
C ALA A 79 -10.31 5.02 -13.68
N LYS A 80 -9.32 5.46 -14.45
CA LYS A 80 -9.11 4.93 -15.78
C LYS A 80 -8.06 3.84 -15.85
N ARG A 81 -7.53 3.44 -14.70
CA ARG A 81 -6.48 2.43 -14.68
C ARG A 81 -7.10 1.11 -14.24
N PRO A 82 -7.03 0.06 -15.04
CA PRO A 82 -7.72 -1.19 -14.72
C PRO A 82 -7.09 -1.99 -13.59
N GLY A 83 -5.91 -1.67 -13.17
CA GLY A 83 -5.23 -2.39 -12.08
C GLY A 83 -3.84 -1.85 -11.94
N GLY A 84 -3.03 -2.49 -11.11
CA GLY A 84 -1.66 -2.06 -10.93
C GLY A 84 -1.55 -0.69 -10.29
N TYR A 85 -2.30 -0.48 -9.20
CA TYR A 85 -2.33 0.81 -8.54
C TYR A 85 -1.14 1.05 -7.63
N THR A 86 -0.39 0.00 -7.32
CA THR A 86 0.74 0.09 -6.42
C THR A 86 1.99 -0.46 -7.07
N ARG A 87 3.14 -0.08 -6.53
CA ARG A 87 4.41 -0.55 -7.04
C ARG A 87 5.26 -0.99 -5.87
N LEU A 88 5.99 -2.08 -6.03
CA LEU A 88 6.86 -2.60 -4.99
C LEU A 88 8.30 -2.47 -5.45
N ILE A 89 9.15 -1.86 -4.63
CA ILE A 89 10.54 -1.64 -4.95
C ILE A 89 11.39 -2.25 -3.86
N LYS A 90 12.27 -3.18 -4.21
CA LYS A 90 13.16 -3.77 -3.23
C LYS A 90 14.26 -2.77 -2.92
N THR A 91 14.54 -2.58 -1.64
CA THR A 91 15.47 -1.53 -1.25
C THR A 91 16.76 -2.03 -0.64
N ARG A 92 16.72 -2.69 0.50
CA ARG A 92 17.95 -2.96 1.21
C ARG A 92 17.78 -4.15 2.14
N LEU A 93 18.87 -4.57 2.74
CA LEU A 93 18.81 -5.53 3.82
C LEU A 93 18.85 -4.74 5.12
N ARG A 94 18.02 -5.15 6.05
CA ARG A 94 17.94 -4.41 7.31
C ARG A 94 19.14 -4.74 8.17
N ILE A 95 19.73 -3.71 8.76
CA ILE A 95 20.86 -3.90 9.63
C ILE A 95 20.38 -4.63 10.85
N GLY A 96 21.12 -5.59 11.30
CA GLY A 96 20.77 -6.35 12.48
C GLY A 96 20.32 -7.75 12.12
N ASP A 97 19.18 -7.91 11.47
CA ASP A 97 18.66 -9.23 11.15
C ASP A 97 18.76 -9.59 9.68
N GLY A 98 19.20 -8.68 8.85
CA GLY A 98 19.35 -8.97 7.43
C GLY A 98 18.06 -9.15 6.67
N ALA A 99 16.93 -8.75 7.22
CA ALA A 99 15.66 -8.91 6.53
C ALA A 99 15.65 -8.09 5.25
N ARG A 100 15.08 -8.65 4.19
CA ARG A 100 14.98 -7.92 2.93
C ARG A 100 13.85 -6.93 3.04
N MET A 101 14.14 -5.67 2.71
CA MET A 101 13.16 -4.60 2.82
C MET A 101 12.65 -4.21 1.45
N ALA A 102 11.46 -3.67 1.43
CA ALA A 102 10.85 -3.19 0.20
C ALA A 102 9.95 -2.01 0.49
N VAL A 103 9.76 -1.17 -0.50
CA VAL A 103 8.84 -0.04 -0.41
C VAL A 103 7.63 -0.36 -1.24
N VAL A 104 6.45 -0.09 -0.69
CA VAL A 104 5.21 -0.16 -1.45
C VAL A 104 4.75 1.28 -1.59
N GLU A 105 4.42 1.68 -2.79
CA GLU A 105 3.94 3.04 -3.01
C GLU A 105 2.81 3.07 -4.01
N LEU A 106 1.97 4.08 -3.92
CA LEU A 106 0.92 4.28 -4.89
C LEU A 106 1.55 4.84 -6.16
N VAL A 107 1.13 4.31 -7.30
CA VAL A 107 1.70 4.74 -8.57
C VAL A 107 1.23 6.15 -8.89
N VAL A 108 2.12 6.96 -9.42
CA VAL A 108 1.75 8.29 -9.87
C VAL A 108 1.20 8.13 -11.28
N GLN A 109 0.24 8.93 -11.64
CA GLN A 109 -0.36 8.84 -12.93
C GLN A 109 0.69 8.87 -14.03
N GLY A 110 0.62 7.95 -14.93
CA GLY A 110 1.59 7.87 -16.02
C GLY A 110 2.77 6.95 -15.75
N GLN A 111 2.96 6.49 -14.53
CA GLN A 111 4.07 5.60 -14.24
C GLN A 111 3.67 4.15 -14.45
N PRO A 112 4.61 3.30 -14.78
CA PRO A 112 4.31 1.87 -14.91
C PRO A 112 4.08 1.27 -13.53
N ALA A 113 3.17 0.32 -13.47
CA ALA A 113 2.89 -0.34 -12.21
C ALA A 113 3.93 -1.37 -11.85
N LYS A 114 4.68 -1.91 -12.90
CA LYS A 114 5.58 -2.93 -12.66
C LYS A 114 6.74 -2.52 -11.81
N SER A 115 7.12 -3.28 -10.84
CA SER A 115 8.23 -2.88 -10.00
C SER A 115 9.53 -3.05 -10.72
N THR A 116 10.49 -2.24 -10.38
CA THR A 116 11.76 -2.36 -11.00
C THR A 116 12.61 -2.99 -10.00
N LYS A 117 13.59 -3.68 -10.40
CA LYS A 117 14.32 -4.33 -9.56
C LYS A 117 15.09 -3.44 -8.76
N THR A 118 15.97 -3.16 -8.58
CA THR A 118 16.73 -2.41 -7.77
C THR A 118 16.66 -1.06 -7.98
N GLU A 119 15.93 -0.43 -7.48
CA GLU A 119 15.83 0.87 -7.72
C GLU A 119 16.76 1.57 -6.88
N LYS A 120 17.49 2.30 -7.18
CA LYS A 120 18.32 2.98 -6.50
C LYS A 120 17.72 4.01 -5.86
N PRO A 121 17.74 4.10 -4.89
CA PRO A 121 17.03 5.07 -4.21
C PRO A 121 17.52 6.36 -4.53
N LYS A 122 17.62 6.68 -5.08
CA LYS A 122 17.86 7.71 -5.36
C LYS A 122 17.30 8.58 -4.98
N GLU A 123 17.32 8.02 -4.83
CA GLU A 123 17.02 8.50 -4.64
C GLU A 123 16.58 9.05 -4.14
N GLY A 124 16.64 9.05 -4.01
CA GLY A 124 16.07 9.46 -3.63
C GLY A 124 15.64 9.82 -3.22
N PRO A 125 15.83 10.03 -3.26
CA PRO A 125 15.25 10.40 -3.04
C PRO A 125 14.81 10.82 -2.75
N GLU A 126 14.86 10.53 -2.92
CA GLU A 126 14.76 10.73 -2.91
C GLU A 126 14.45 11.23 -2.57
N THR A 127 14.38 11.20 -2.69
CA THR A 127 14.30 11.53 -2.65
C THR A 127 14.32 12.16 -2.38
N SER A 128 14.21 12.12 -2.54
CA SER A 128 14.42 12.55 -2.54
C SER A 128 14.56 13.11 -2.28
N PRO A 129 14.61 13.23 -2.36
CA PRO A 129 14.84 13.72 -2.26
C PRO A 129 15.04 14.06 -2.00
#